data_336bc44a5b99ce8c823ce4be96416dca
#
_entry.id   336bc44a5b99ce8c823ce4be96416dca
#
_cell.length_a   1.000
_cell.length_b   1.000
_cell.length_c   1.000
_cell.angle_alpha   90.00
_cell.angle_beta   90.00
_cell.angle_gamma   90.00
#
_symmetry.space_group_name_H-M   'P 1'
#
loop_
_entity.id
_entity.type
_entity.pdbx_description
1 polymer ?
#
loop_
_entity_poly.entity_id
_entity_poly.type
_entity_poly.pdbx_seq_one_letter_code
_entity_poly.pdbx_strand_id
1 'polypeptide(L)'
;MKKYTFHPQKKPNFGDWQAFIVSRLTIFPHMHYTPYRDLLLKLFPNYLKVRKLPLNGGMTCPNLDGTKGFSGCSYCNNRSFSPVFDQAKVSIQEQLDKFVPRLREKYPNAGILAYLQPYTNTHAPLEHLKGIIDPIIKHEEIAGLAIGTRPDCLEDEKIEYLAEQNKKKPIIVEIGLQTANDLTLAAINRRHTLAEFEDAVKRCQAAGLTVTTHVIVGLPGETMEDFKKTATVVRDLHLAAVKIHPLHIVAGTVMAQDFSAGEIKLLDFEEYCAAVAEMIKIIGTETAIERFSGESPSEMLLAPNWCGERDRIIAKVEELLSRK
;
A
#
# COMPACT_ATOMS: atom_id res chain seq x y z
N MET A 1 -9.54 -13.26 -46.20
CA MET A 1 -8.49 -12.51 -45.47
C MET A 1 -8.72 -11.03 -45.65
N LYS A 2 -9.35 -10.32 -44.68
CA LYS A 2 -9.50 -8.86 -44.71
C LYS A 2 -8.34 -8.26 -43.92
N LYS A 3 -7.48 -7.51 -44.58
CA LYS A 3 -6.40 -6.73 -43.96
C LYS A 3 -7.03 -5.52 -43.23
N TYR A 4 -6.93 -5.50 -41.92
CA TYR A 4 -7.21 -4.30 -41.12
C TYR A 4 -5.98 -3.39 -41.17
N THR A 5 -6.09 -2.28 -41.87
CA THR A 5 -5.11 -1.19 -41.83
C THR A 5 -5.31 -0.39 -40.54
N PHE A 6 -4.32 -0.37 -39.70
CA PHE A 6 -4.29 0.42 -38.46
C PHE A 6 -4.07 1.90 -38.85
N HIS A 7 -5.08 2.76 -38.62
CA HIS A 7 -4.88 4.20 -38.64
C HIS A 7 -4.49 4.66 -37.21
N PRO A 8 -3.38 5.42 -37.03
CA PRO A 8 -3.03 6.00 -35.77
C PRO A 8 -4.08 7.04 -35.38
N GLN A 9 -4.81 6.79 -34.30
CA GLN A 9 -5.72 7.78 -33.74
C GLN A 9 -4.92 9.00 -33.26
N LYS A 10 -5.35 10.20 -33.65
CA LYS A 10 -4.78 11.47 -33.17
C LYS A 10 -4.81 11.50 -31.64
N LYS A 11 -3.68 11.87 -31.01
CA LYS A 11 -3.62 12.14 -29.60
C LYS A 11 -4.63 13.23 -29.23
N PRO A 12 -5.52 13.04 -28.27
CA PRO A 12 -6.46 14.06 -27.83
C PRO A 12 -5.72 15.29 -27.27
N ASN A 13 -6.23 16.49 -27.51
CA ASN A 13 -5.67 17.73 -26.97
C ASN A 13 -5.88 17.82 -25.43
N PHE A 14 -5.03 18.59 -24.76
CA PHE A 14 -5.05 18.76 -23.30
C PHE A 14 -6.42 19.20 -22.74
N GLY A 15 -7.20 19.98 -23.49
CA GLY A 15 -8.58 20.39 -23.15
C GLY A 15 -9.58 19.24 -23.19
N ASP A 16 -9.43 18.27 -24.09
CA ASP A 16 -10.29 17.10 -24.20
C ASP A 16 -10.11 16.16 -23.00
N TRP A 17 -8.91 16.13 -22.40
CA TRP A 17 -8.60 15.36 -21.21
C TRP A 17 -9.26 15.90 -19.95
N GLN A 18 -9.32 17.23 -19.77
CA GLN A 18 -10.02 17.84 -18.64
C GLN A 18 -11.52 17.57 -18.69
N ALA A 19 -12.15 17.71 -19.85
CA ALA A 19 -13.56 17.39 -20.05
C ALA A 19 -13.86 15.90 -19.83
N PHE A 20 -12.94 15.00 -20.24
CA PHE A 20 -13.06 13.56 -20.06
C PHE A 20 -12.88 13.14 -18.59
N ILE A 21 -11.95 13.76 -17.85
CA ILE A 21 -11.77 13.53 -16.40
C ILE A 21 -12.98 14.04 -15.64
N VAL A 22 -13.47 15.25 -15.95
CA VAL A 22 -14.66 15.82 -15.31
C VAL A 22 -15.91 14.99 -15.62
N SER A 23 -16.08 14.49 -16.86
CA SER A 23 -17.22 13.62 -17.20
C SER A 23 -17.19 12.24 -16.53
N ARG A 24 -16.01 11.72 -16.18
CA ARG A 24 -15.89 10.44 -15.43
C ARG A 24 -16.01 10.59 -13.92
N LEU A 25 -15.69 11.75 -13.36
CA LEU A 25 -16.00 12.07 -11.96
C LEU A 25 -17.52 12.11 -11.69
N THR A 26 -18.33 12.35 -12.75
CA THR A 26 -19.79 12.37 -12.67
C THR A 26 -20.47 11.00 -12.84
N ILE A 27 -19.74 9.92 -13.16
CA ILE A 27 -20.34 8.59 -13.42
C ILE A 27 -20.58 7.79 -12.12
N PHE A 28 -20.00 8.19 -10.98
CA PHE A 28 -20.27 7.57 -9.68
C PHE A 28 -20.74 8.62 -8.66
N PRO A 29 -22.01 9.02 -8.69
CA PRO A 29 -22.52 10.15 -7.90
C PRO A 29 -22.62 9.93 -6.38
N HIS A 30 -22.18 8.82 -5.82
CA HIS A 30 -22.36 8.46 -4.41
C HIS A 30 -21.20 7.69 -3.76
N MET A 31 -19.95 7.90 -4.17
CA MET A 31 -18.85 7.31 -3.42
C MET A 31 -18.54 8.19 -2.18
N HIS A 32 -18.66 7.61 -1.00
CA HIS A 32 -18.37 8.28 0.27
C HIS A 32 -16.88 8.47 0.55
N TYR A 33 -16.01 8.00 -0.34
CA TYR A 33 -14.56 8.09 -0.27
C TYR A 33 -13.94 8.17 -1.67
N THR A 34 -12.71 8.67 -1.75
CA THR A 34 -11.94 8.70 -3.00
C THR A 34 -11.24 7.35 -3.23
N PRO A 35 -11.53 6.63 -4.32
CA PRO A 35 -10.82 5.39 -4.63
C PRO A 35 -9.34 5.64 -4.97
N TYR A 36 -8.46 4.72 -4.59
CA TYR A 36 -7.04 4.77 -4.93
C TYR A 36 -6.75 4.89 -6.43
N ARG A 37 -7.62 4.34 -7.26
CA ARG A 37 -7.56 4.51 -8.72
C ARG A 37 -7.48 5.98 -9.12
N ASP A 38 -8.21 6.85 -8.45
CA ASP A 38 -8.28 8.27 -8.83
C ASP A 38 -6.98 9.00 -8.45
N LEU A 39 -6.36 8.64 -7.33
CA LEU A 39 -4.99 9.07 -7.01
C LEU A 39 -4.00 8.61 -8.08
N LEU A 40 -4.06 7.34 -8.50
CA LEU A 40 -3.15 6.82 -9.52
C LEU A 40 -3.35 7.54 -10.87
N LEU A 41 -4.58 7.85 -11.27
CA LEU A 41 -4.84 8.60 -12.49
C LEU A 41 -4.35 10.05 -12.41
N LYS A 42 -4.36 10.65 -11.23
CA LYS A 42 -3.77 11.98 -10.98
C LYS A 42 -2.25 11.96 -11.09
N LEU A 43 -1.60 10.94 -10.52
CA LEU A 43 -0.14 10.79 -10.56
C LEU A 43 0.38 10.35 -11.95
N PHE A 44 -0.42 9.60 -12.68
CA PHE A 44 -0.07 9.01 -13.98
C PHE A 44 -1.08 9.39 -15.07
N PRO A 45 -1.18 10.68 -15.44
CA PRO A 45 -2.25 11.20 -16.31
C PRO A 45 -2.22 10.64 -17.74
N ASN A 46 -1.08 10.10 -18.18
CA ASN A 46 -0.93 9.48 -19.49
C ASN A 46 -1.57 8.09 -19.63
N TYR A 47 -2.11 7.54 -18.53
CA TYR A 47 -2.67 6.20 -18.51
C TYR A 47 -4.12 6.21 -18.04
N LEU A 48 -4.97 5.39 -18.65
CA LEU A 48 -6.35 5.15 -18.21
C LEU A 48 -6.43 4.13 -17.07
N LYS A 49 -5.36 3.40 -16.84
CA LYS A 49 -5.24 2.36 -15.83
C LYS A 49 -3.79 2.18 -15.44
N VAL A 50 -3.54 2.00 -14.14
CA VAL A 50 -2.22 1.67 -13.60
C VAL A 50 -2.25 0.30 -12.94
N ARG A 51 -1.20 -0.49 -13.14
CA ARG A 51 -1.04 -1.82 -12.55
C ARG A 51 0.23 -1.90 -11.73
N LYS A 52 0.11 -2.31 -10.47
CA LYS A 52 1.27 -2.61 -9.63
C LYS A 52 1.97 -3.86 -10.17
N LEU A 53 3.29 -3.78 -10.29
CA LEU A 53 4.19 -4.88 -10.58
C LEU A 53 5.02 -5.16 -9.33
N PRO A 54 4.68 -6.17 -8.53
CA PRO A 54 5.48 -6.52 -7.36
C PRO A 54 6.90 -6.90 -7.76
N LEU A 55 7.88 -6.38 -7.02
CA LEU A 55 9.30 -6.69 -7.13
C LEU A 55 9.88 -6.93 -5.74
N ASN A 56 10.94 -7.72 -5.66
CA ASN A 56 11.67 -7.99 -4.44
C ASN A 56 13.08 -7.42 -4.53
N GLY A 57 13.39 -6.39 -3.73
CA GLY A 57 14.72 -5.77 -3.66
C GLY A 57 15.77 -6.57 -2.90
N GLY A 58 15.43 -7.75 -2.36
CA GLY A 58 16.33 -8.54 -1.53
C GLY A 58 16.61 -7.91 -0.16
N MET A 59 15.80 -6.92 0.24
CA MET A 59 15.93 -6.24 1.53
C MET A 59 15.51 -7.13 2.69
N THR A 60 15.89 -6.73 3.90
CA THR A 60 15.44 -7.33 5.16
C THR A 60 14.58 -6.33 5.95
N CYS A 61 14.41 -6.59 7.25
CA CYS A 61 13.68 -5.72 8.16
C CYS A 61 14.47 -5.59 9.46
N PRO A 62 14.60 -4.37 10.05
CA PRO A 62 15.33 -4.16 11.29
C PRO A 62 14.81 -4.97 12.47
N ASN A 63 13.53 -5.42 12.42
CA ASN A 63 12.96 -6.32 13.42
C ASN A 63 13.34 -7.79 13.21
N LEU A 64 14.04 -8.15 12.12
CA LEU A 64 14.39 -9.53 11.77
C LEU A 64 15.90 -9.78 11.73
N ASP A 65 16.70 -8.77 11.40
CA ASP A 65 18.14 -8.91 11.17
C ASP A 65 19.02 -8.56 12.38
N GLY A 66 18.40 -8.26 13.50
CA GLY A 66 19.08 -7.89 14.76
C GLY A 66 19.30 -6.39 14.94
N THR A 67 19.08 -5.55 13.94
CA THR A 67 19.23 -4.09 14.07
C THR A 67 18.35 -3.54 15.19
N LYS A 68 17.08 -3.97 15.24
CA LYS A 68 16.14 -3.68 16.35
C LYS A 68 15.64 -4.96 17.05
N GLY A 69 15.76 -6.12 16.41
CA GLY A 69 15.35 -7.42 16.95
C GLY A 69 15.37 -8.53 15.92
N PHE A 70 15.07 -9.75 16.35
CA PHE A 70 15.13 -10.96 15.52
C PHE A 70 13.76 -11.61 15.27
N SER A 71 12.72 -11.25 16.01
CA SER A 71 11.43 -11.96 16.00
C SER A 71 10.41 -11.38 14.99
N GLY A 72 10.68 -10.22 14.41
CA GLY A 72 9.71 -9.54 13.54
C GLY A 72 8.53 -8.95 14.31
N CYS A 73 7.56 -8.39 13.60
CA CYS A 73 6.27 -8.03 14.17
C CYS A 73 5.43 -9.29 14.38
N SER A 74 4.67 -9.36 15.48
CA SER A 74 3.93 -10.56 15.90
C SER A 74 2.92 -11.09 14.86
N TYR A 75 2.42 -10.21 13.97
CA TYR A 75 1.46 -10.53 12.90
C TYR A 75 2.10 -10.81 11.54
N CYS A 76 3.42 -10.55 11.37
CA CYS A 76 4.00 -10.41 10.04
C CYS A 76 4.58 -11.72 9.51
N ASN A 77 4.11 -12.12 8.31
CA ASN A 77 4.74 -13.15 7.49
C ASN A 77 4.75 -12.68 6.03
N ASN A 78 5.91 -12.26 5.51
CA ASN A 78 6.02 -11.72 4.15
C ASN A 78 5.60 -12.71 3.06
N ARG A 79 5.70 -14.02 3.31
CA ARG A 79 5.25 -15.04 2.37
C ARG A 79 3.72 -15.04 2.16
N SER A 80 2.96 -14.57 3.16
CA SER A 80 1.49 -14.55 3.09
C SER A 80 0.90 -13.46 2.21
N PHE A 81 1.67 -12.44 1.84
CA PHE A 81 1.14 -11.32 1.06
C PHE A 81 2.00 -10.91 -0.15
N SER A 82 3.22 -11.44 -0.28
CA SER A 82 4.10 -11.08 -1.39
C SER A 82 4.26 -12.22 -2.39
N PRO A 83 3.71 -12.10 -3.61
CA PRO A 83 3.85 -13.12 -4.66
C PRO A 83 5.29 -13.24 -5.18
N VAL A 84 6.17 -12.29 -4.82
CA VAL A 84 7.58 -12.26 -5.21
C VAL A 84 8.53 -12.57 -4.04
N PHE A 85 8.01 -13.14 -2.95
CA PHE A 85 8.82 -13.47 -1.77
C PHE A 85 10.08 -14.26 -2.13
N ASP A 86 9.96 -15.28 -2.97
CA ASP A 86 11.06 -16.16 -3.36
C ASP A 86 12.03 -15.53 -4.39
N GLN A 87 11.81 -14.27 -4.83
CA GLN A 87 12.67 -13.56 -5.78
C GLN A 87 13.80 -12.76 -5.10
N ALA A 88 14.00 -12.86 -3.80
CA ALA A 88 14.97 -12.06 -3.03
C ALA A 88 16.44 -12.18 -3.53
N LYS A 89 16.80 -13.28 -4.19
CA LYS A 89 18.14 -13.53 -4.77
C LYS A 89 18.23 -13.22 -6.26
N VAL A 90 17.12 -12.84 -6.89
CA VAL A 90 17.06 -12.51 -8.32
C VAL A 90 17.24 -11.00 -8.46
N SER A 91 18.16 -10.57 -9.33
CA SER A 91 18.41 -9.15 -9.54
C SER A 91 17.14 -8.41 -9.99
N ILE A 92 17.05 -7.11 -9.69
CA ILE A 92 15.93 -6.28 -10.15
C ILE A 92 15.82 -6.29 -11.66
N GLN A 93 16.95 -6.26 -12.39
CA GLN A 93 16.93 -6.30 -13.85
C GLN A 93 16.31 -7.61 -14.36
N GLU A 94 16.70 -8.76 -13.85
CA GLU A 94 16.12 -10.06 -14.24
C GLU A 94 14.61 -10.15 -13.90
N GLN A 95 14.21 -9.56 -12.77
CA GLN A 95 12.78 -9.49 -12.43
C GLN A 95 12.00 -8.61 -13.40
N LEU A 96 12.55 -7.44 -13.78
CA LEU A 96 11.95 -6.55 -14.78
C LEU A 96 11.85 -7.26 -16.15
N ASP A 97 12.92 -7.85 -16.62
CA ASP A 97 12.99 -8.57 -17.91
C ASP A 97 11.96 -9.73 -17.97
N LYS A 98 11.72 -10.37 -16.83
CA LYS A 98 10.78 -11.49 -16.72
C LYS A 98 9.32 -11.05 -16.61
N PHE A 99 9.03 -10.01 -15.79
CA PHE A 99 7.66 -9.71 -15.40
C PHE A 99 7.03 -8.58 -16.21
N VAL A 100 7.80 -7.61 -16.70
CA VAL A 100 7.28 -6.51 -17.51
C VAL A 100 6.62 -7.01 -18.80
N PRO A 101 7.23 -7.89 -19.61
CA PRO A 101 6.60 -8.41 -20.82
C PRO A 101 5.28 -9.13 -20.53
N ARG A 102 5.23 -9.94 -19.47
CA ARG A 102 4.01 -10.67 -19.07
C ARG A 102 2.88 -9.74 -18.65
N LEU A 103 3.23 -8.66 -17.91
CA LEU A 103 2.24 -7.67 -17.51
C LEU A 103 1.76 -6.86 -18.71
N ARG A 104 2.65 -6.54 -19.64
CA ARG A 104 2.35 -5.82 -20.88
C ARG A 104 1.44 -6.64 -21.81
N GLU A 105 1.70 -7.94 -21.96
CA GLU A 105 0.84 -8.86 -22.70
C GLU A 105 -0.60 -8.86 -22.14
N LYS A 106 -0.74 -8.93 -20.81
CA LYS A 106 -2.06 -8.96 -20.15
C LYS A 106 -2.75 -7.60 -20.15
N TYR A 107 -1.99 -6.50 -20.11
CA TYR A 107 -2.48 -5.13 -19.99
C TYR A 107 -1.71 -4.18 -20.91
N PRO A 108 -1.93 -4.23 -22.25
CA PRO A 108 -1.11 -3.54 -23.24
C PRO A 108 -0.98 -2.02 -23.03
N ASN A 109 -2.02 -1.36 -22.52
CA ASN A 109 -2.10 0.11 -22.39
C ASN A 109 -2.09 0.60 -20.92
N ALA A 110 -1.76 -0.27 -19.95
CA ALA A 110 -1.70 0.15 -18.57
C ALA A 110 -0.34 0.79 -18.24
N GLY A 111 -0.33 1.82 -17.39
CA GLY A 111 0.89 2.25 -16.73
C GLY A 111 1.37 1.16 -15.76
N ILE A 112 2.66 0.87 -15.77
CA ILE A 112 3.27 -0.11 -14.87
C ILE A 112 3.90 0.63 -13.69
N LEU A 113 3.34 0.46 -12.50
CA LEU A 113 3.88 0.95 -11.23
C LEU A 113 4.69 -0.18 -10.60
N ALA A 114 6.02 -0.11 -10.68
CA ALA A 114 6.88 -1.04 -9.96
C ALA A 114 6.60 -0.92 -8.45
N TYR A 115 6.57 -2.03 -7.72
CA TYR A 115 6.24 -2.03 -6.30
C TYR A 115 7.22 -2.90 -5.52
N LEU A 116 8.16 -2.28 -4.82
CA LEU A 116 9.02 -2.93 -3.86
C LEU A 116 8.19 -3.25 -2.61
N GLN A 117 7.74 -4.51 -2.51
CA GLN A 117 6.70 -4.91 -1.57
C GLN A 117 7.21 -5.59 -0.29
N PRO A 118 8.01 -6.70 -0.36
CA PRO A 118 8.36 -7.44 0.84
C PRO A 118 9.37 -6.69 1.71
N TYR A 119 9.25 -6.87 3.02
CA TYR A 119 10.15 -6.33 4.04
C TYR A 119 10.17 -4.79 4.12
N THR A 120 11.38 -4.21 4.35
CA THR A 120 11.60 -2.78 4.54
C THR A 120 12.55 -2.29 3.45
N ASN A 121 12.01 -1.76 2.37
CA ASN A 121 12.78 -1.53 1.14
C ASN A 121 13.68 -0.28 1.15
N THR A 122 13.80 0.40 2.28
CA THR A 122 14.81 1.45 2.52
C THR A 122 15.80 1.05 3.62
N HIS A 123 15.69 -0.17 4.16
CA HIS A 123 16.60 -0.67 5.20
C HIS A 123 17.87 -1.26 4.59
N ALA A 124 18.72 -0.40 4.05
CA ALA A 124 20.02 -0.72 3.50
C ALA A 124 20.88 0.57 3.40
N PRO A 125 22.19 0.48 3.22
CA PRO A 125 23.01 1.63 2.84
C PRO A 125 22.52 2.26 1.54
N LEU A 126 22.66 3.59 1.41
CA LEU A 126 22.16 4.35 0.27
C LEU A 126 22.66 3.80 -1.09
N GLU A 127 23.90 3.40 -1.19
CA GLU A 127 24.47 2.85 -2.45
C GLU A 127 23.79 1.54 -2.85
N HIS A 128 23.43 0.70 -1.89
CA HIS A 128 22.67 -0.52 -2.18
C HIS A 128 21.25 -0.17 -2.66
N LEU A 129 20.61 0.80 -2.01
CA LEU A 129 19.28 1.29 -2.40
C LEU A 129 19.29 1.86 -3.84
N LYS A 130 20.33 2.62 -4.21
CA LYS A 130 20.55 3.10 -5.59
C LYS A 130 20.63 1.94 -6.58
N GLY A 131 21.38 0.90 -6.25
CA GLY A 131 21.52 -0.31 -7.09
C GLY A 131 20.18 -1.01 -7.37
N ILE A 132 19.21 -0.90 -6.47
CA ILE A 132 17.86 -1.45 -6.63
C ILE A 132 16.95 -0.50 -7.40
N ILE A 133 16.95 0.80 -7.06
CA ILE A 133 15.98 1.77 -7.59
C ILE A 133 16.36 2.28 -8.98
N ASP A 134 17.64 2.53 -9.23
CA ASP A 134 18.09 3.11 -10.51
C ASP A 134 17.68 2.28 -11.74
N PRO A 135 17.82 0.93 -11.76
CA PRO A 135 17.33 0.12 -12.87
C PRO A 135 15.82 0.27 -13.09
N ILE A 136 15.02 0.38 -12.01
CA ILE A 136 13.57 0.56 -12.10
C ILE A 136 13.24 1.92 -12.73
N ILE A 137 13.88 2.99 -12.26
CA ILE A 137 13.64 4.34 -12.76
C ILE A 137 14.09 4.51 -14.22
N LYS A 138 15.17 3.84 -14.62
CA LYS A 138 15.68 3.86 -16.01
C LYS A 138 14.87 3.02 -16.98
N HIS A 139 14.08 2.05 -16.50
CA HIS A 139 13.35 1.13 -17.37
C HIS A 139 12.18 1.84 -18.08
N GLU A 140 12.17 1.86 -19.41
CA GLU A 140 11.23 2.65 -20.25
C GLU A 140 9.75 2.32 -19.98
N GLU A 141 9.43 1.05 -19.79
CA GLU A 141 8.05 0.57 -19.56
C GLU A 141 7.49 0.89 -18.16
N ILE A 142 8.35 1.25 -17.21
CA ILE A 142 7.93 1.57 -15.85
C ILE A 142 7.46 3.03 -15.79
N ALA A 143 6.23 3.24 -15.37
CA ALA A 143 5.64 4.57 -15.22
C ALA A 143 6.05 5.26 -13.89
N GLY A 144 6.28 4.50 -12.83
CA GLY A 144 6.65 5.00 -11.50
C GLY A 144 6.99 3.88 -10.53
N LEU A 145 7.28 4.24 -9.29
CA LEU A 145 7.73 3.32 -8.25
C LEU A 145 6.92 3.52 -6.96
N ALA A 146 6.44 2.44 -6.36
CA ALA A 146 5.94 2.40 -4.99
C ALA A 146 6.93 1.62 -4.11
N ILE A 147 7.21 2.13 -2.90
CA ILE A 147 8.20 1.56 -1.98
C ILE A 147 7.55 1.34 -0.62
N GLY A 148 7.37 0.06 -0.24
CA GLY A 148 6.92 -0.31 1.10
C GLY A 148 8.07 -0.22 2.11
N THR A 149 7.89 0.56 3.18
CA THR A 149 8.95 0.77 4.18
C THR A 149 8.41 1.04 5.59
N ARG A 150 9.33 1.26 6.52
CA ARG A 150 9.11 1.66 7.90
C ARG A 150 9.52 3.13 8.10
N PRO A 151 8.89 3.86 9.05
CA PRO A 151 9.24 5.25 9.30
C PRO A 151 10.69 5.43 9.78
N ASP A 152 11.17 4.51 10.59
CA ASP A 152 12.51 4.49 11.19
C ASP A 152 13.64 4.01 10.25
N CYS A 153 13.35 3.87 8.95
CA CYS A 153 14.32 3.52 7.91
C CYS A 153 14.33 4.55 6.75
N LEU A 154 13.96 5.80 7.06
CA LEU A 154 13.89 6.93 6.13
C LEU A 154 14.82 8.04 6.60
N GLU A 155 16.12 7.79 6.58
CA GLU A 155 17.15 8.79 6.84
C GLU A 155 17.15 9.86 5.75
N ASP A 156 17.57 11.09 6.07
CA ASP A 156 17.46 12.25 5.19
C ASP A 156 18.14 12.02 3.83
N GLU A 157 19.31 11.40 3.80
CA GLU A 157 20.02 11.07 2.55
C GLU A 157 19.19 10.18 1.60
N LYS A 158 18.36 9.28 2.16
CA LYS A 158 17.48 8.41 1.37
C LYS A 158 16.27 9.16 0.86
N ILE A 159 15.69 10.04 1.70
CA ILE A 159 14.59 10.91 1.31
C ILE A 159 15.03 11.85 0.17
N GLU A 160 16.20 12.47 0.28
CA GLU A 160 16.79 13.33 -0.75
C GLU A 160 16.99 12.56 -2.06
N TYR A 161 17.57 11.36 -1.99
CA TYR A 161 17.72 10.51 -3.18
C TYR A 161 16.38 10.16 -3.82
N LEU A 162 15.38 9.75 -3.03
CA LEU A 162 14.05 9.44 -3.54
C LEU A 162 13.39 10.67 -4.17
N ALA A 163 13.55 11.86 -3.58
CA ALA A 163 13.05 13.11 -4.14
C ALA A 163 13.71 13.44 -5.50
N GLU A 164 15.01 13.20 -5.65
CA GLU A 164 15.67 13.35 -6.95
C GLU A 164 15.15 12.36 -8.00
N GLN A 165 14.91 11.11 -7.62
CA GLN A 165 14.31 10.13 -8.54
C GLN A 165 12.86 10.47 -8.87
N ASN A 166 12.10 11.03 -7.92
CA ASN A 166 10.71 11.46 -8.11
C ASN A 166 10.56 12.53 -9.22
N LYS A 167 11.58 13.35 -9.47
CA LYS A 167 11.61 14.30 -10.60
C LYS A 167 11.62 13.60 -11.96
N LYS A 168 12.06 12.35 -12.04
CA LYS A 168 12.13 11.55 -13.27
C LYS A 168 10.86 10.72 -13.47
N LYS A 169 10.40 10.05 -12.42
CA LYS A 169 9.18 9.23 -12.40
C LYS A 169 8.53 9.31 -11.02
N PRO A 170 7.19 9.43 -10.94
CA PRO A 170 6.50 9.52 -9.65
C PRO A 170 6.88 8.37 -8.70
N ILE A 171 7.21 8.75 -7.46
CA ILE A 171 7.50 7.81 -6.38
C ILE A 171 6.43 7.92 -5.30
N ILE A 172 5.90 6.77 -4.88
CA ILE A 172 4.97 6.64 -3.76
C ILE A 172 5.71 5.93 -2.63
N VAL A 173 5.83 6.58 -1.48
CA VAL A 173 6.41 5.97 -0.28
C VAL A 173 5.27 5.43 0.58
N GLU A 174 5.16 4.10 0.68
CA GLU A 174 4.16 3.41 1.50
C GLU A 174 4.74 3.14 2.90
N ILE A 175 4.44 4.00 3.87
CA ILE A 175 4.97 3.90 5.24
C ILE A 175 3.98 3.15 6.12
N GLY A 176 4.41 2.04 6.74
CA GLY A 176 3.56 1.25 7.61
C GLY A 176 3.38 1.88 8.99
N LEU A 177 2.23 2.49 9.28
CA LEU A 177 1.82 2.95 10.61
C LEU A 177 1.34 1.80 11.46
N GLN A 178 0.38 1.05 10.98
CA GLN A 178 -0.43 -0.01 11.58
C GLN A 178 -1.52 0.55 12.51
N THR A 179 -1.16 1.31 13.53
CA THR A 179 -2.06 2.00 14.48
C THR A 179 -1.41 3.26 15.02
N ALA A 180 -2.21 4.21 15.49
CA ALA A 180 -1.76 5.41 16.20
C ALA A 180 -1.66 5.20 17.73
N ASN A 181 -1.78 3.97 18.21
CA ASN A 181 -1.65 3.62 19.62
C ASN A 181 -0.26 3.02 19.90
N ASP A 182 0.61 3.77 20.59
CA ASP A 182 1.98 3.35 20.88
C ASP A 182 2.04 2.10 21.79
N LEU A 183 1.05 1.89 22.68
CA LEU A 183 0.97 0.68 23.48
C LEU A 183 0.70 -0.55 22.61
N THR A 184 -0.20 -0.41 21.64
CA THR A 184 -0.45 -1.46 20.64
C THR A 184 0.76 -1.69 19.76
N LEU A 185 1.43 -0.61 19.27
CA LEU A 185 2.68 -0.74 18.49
C LEU A 185 3.76 -1.53 19.25
N ALA A 186 3.91 -1.28 20.54
CA ALA A 186 4.82 -2.03 21.40
C ALA A 186 4.37 -3.51 21.55
N ALA A 187 3.09 -3.75 21.83
CA ALA A 187 2.53 -5.10 22.02
C ALA A 187 2.69 -5.98 20.76
N ILE A 188 2.52 -5.42 19.57
CA ILE A 188 2.71 -6.14 18.30
C ILE A 188 4.18 -6.18 17.83
N ASN A 189 5.12 -5.78 18.70
CA ASN A 189 6.56 -5.73 18.43
C ASN A 189 6.92 -4.90 17.19
N ARG A 190 6.19 -3.77 16.96
CA ARG A 190 6.43 -2.92 15.80
C ARG A 190 7.72 -2.10 15.91
N ARG A 191 8.14 -1.74 17.13
CA ARG A 191 9.42 -1.08 17.45
C ARG A 191 9.66 0.24 16.71
N HIS A 192 8.63 0.98 16.43
CA HIS A 192 8.60 2.41 16.14
C HIS A 192 7.40 3.03 16.85
N THR A 193 7.41 4.33 17.03
CA THR A 193 6.37 5.12 17.66
C THR A 193 5.54 5.89 16.64
N LEU A 194 4.39 6.41 17.08
CA LEU A 194 3.59 7.36 16.29
C LEU A 194 4.42 8.60 15.94
N ALA A 195 5.20 9.14 16.88
CA ALA A 195 6.03 10.32 16.64
C ALA A 195 7.07 10.10 15.53
N GLU A 196 7.73 8.94 15.49
CA GLU A 196 8.65 8.57 14.41
C GLU A 196 7.93 8.46 13.06
N PHE A 197 6.68 7.98 13.05
CA PHE A 197 5.87 7.92 11.84
C PHE A 197 5.52 9.34 11.35
N GLU A 198 5.03 10.20 12.23
CA GLU A 198 4.68 11.59 11.87
C GLU A 198 5.87 12.38 11.33
N ASP A 199 7.04 12.23 11.96
CA ASP A 199 8.28 12.86 11.51
C ASP A 199 8.65 12.40 10.09
N ALA A 200 8.70 11.09 9.86
CA ALA A 200 9.03 10.52 8.55
C ALA A 200 8.05 10.98 7.46
N VAL A 201 6.75 11.03 7.76
CA VAL A 201 5.72 11.54 6.83
C VAL A 201 6.00 13.00 6.47
N LYS A 202 6.20 13.86 7.48
CA LYS A 202 6.45 15.31 7.28
C LYS A 202 7.71 15.56 6.44
N ARG A 203 8.80 14.83 6.73
CA ARG A 203 10.05 14.94 5.95
C ARG A 203 9.87 14.49 4.50
N CYS A 204 9.19 13.36 4.26
CA CYS A 204 8.91 12.89 2.91
C CYS A 204 8.02 13.88 2.14
N GLN A 205 6.98 14.43 2.76
CA GLN A 205 6.09 15.42 2.14
C GLN A 205 6.82 16.73 1.84
N ALA A 206 7.66 17.21 2.76
CA ALA A 206 8.50 18.40 2.54
C ALA A 206 9.47 18.24 1.36
N ALA A 207 9.92 17.00 1.10
CA ALA A 207 10.74 16.63 -0.06
C ALA A 207 9.92 16.43 -1.35
N GLY A 208 8.60 16.64 -1.33
CA GLY A 208 7.71 16.51 -2.49
C GLY A 208 7.35 15.07 -2.86
N LEU A 209 7.56 14.11 -1.97
CA LEU A 209 7.20 12.70 -2.18
C LEU A 209 5.71 12.48 -1.88
N THR A 210 5.08 11.60 -2.65
CA THR A 210 3.73 11.12 -2.36
C THR A 210 3.79 10.07 -1.26
N VAL A 211 3.13 10.32 -0.11
CA VAL A 211 3.13 9.40 1.03
C VAL A 211 1.78 8.72 1.17
N THR A 212 1.81 7.40 1.30
CA THR A 212 0.66 6.56 1.63
C THR A 212 0.97 5.71 2.87
N THR A 213 -0.06 5.13 3.49
CA THR A 213 0.15 4.34 4.71
C THR A 213 -0.66 3.04 4.73
N HIS A 214 -0.23 2.13 5.60
CA HIS A 214 -0.94 0.90 5.94
C HIS A 214 -1.39 0.96 7.40
N VAL A 215 -2.65 0.60 7.65
CA VAL A 215 -3.22 0.47 8.99
C VAL A 215 -3.93 -0.88 9.14
N ILE A 216 -3.96 -1.42 10.35
CA ILE A 216 -4.59 -2.69 10.69
C ILE A 216 -5.72 -2.40 11.68
N VAL A 217 -6.93 -2.87 11.38
CA VAL A 217 -8.10 -2.74 12.24
C VAL A 217 -8.34 -4.07 12.95
N GLY A 218 -8.52 -4.01 14.26
CA GLY A 218 -8.76 -5.17 15.12
C GLY A 218 -7.50 -5.74 15.77
N LEU A 219 -6.44 -4.93 15.94
CA LEU A 219 -5.27 -5.33 16.73
C LEU A 219 -5.69 -5.62 18.19
N PRO A 220 -5.02 -6.57 18.85
CA PRO A 220 -5.40 -6.99 20.21
C PRO A 220 -5.44 -5.81 21.19
N GLY A 221 -6.54 -5.70 21.93
CA GLY A 221 -6.75 -4.66 22.93
C GLY A 221 -7.26 -3.31 22.38
N GLU A 222 -7.34 -3.14 21.06
CA GLU A 222 -7.87 -1.92 20.45
C GLU A 222 -9.39 -1.88 20.45
N THR A 223 -9.89 -0.67 20.55
CA THR A 223 -11.31 -0.30 20.55
C THR A 223 -11.64 0.61 19.37
N MET A 224 -12.92 0.94 19.21
CA MET A 224 -13.36 1.92 18.21
C MET A 224 -12.67 3.28 18.36
N GLU A 225 -12.31 3.70 19.58
CA GLU A 225 -11.64 4.97 19.81
C GLU A 225 -10.18 4.95 19.27
N ASP A 226 -9.50 3.79 19.34
CA ASP A 226 -8.17 3.63 18.75
C ASP A 226 -8.23 3.69 17.21
N PHE A 227 -9.27 3.07 16.61
CA PHE A 227 -9.49 3.15 15.16
C PHE A 227 -9.78 4.59 14.71
N LYS A 228 -10.62 5.33 15.46
CA LYS A 228 -10.91 6.74 15.20
C LYS A 228 -9.65 7.61 15.36
N LYS A 229 -8.84 7.37 16.39
CA LYS A 229 -7.55 8.05 16.57
C LYS A 229 -6.63 7.82 15.38
N THR A 230 -6.51 6.58 14.92
CA THR A 230 -5.71 6.22 13.76
C THR A 230 -6.22 6.89 12.48
N ALA A 231 -7.53 6.93 12.27
CA ALA A 231 -8.15 7.63 11.14
C ALA A 231 -7.89 9.15 11.19
N THR A 232 -7.94 9.75 12.39
CA THR A 232 -7.64 11.17 12.61
C THR A 232 -6.19 11.49 12.23
N VAL A 233 -5.22 10.68 12.64
CA VAL A 233 -3.82 10.84 12.25
C VAL A 233 -3.63 10.77 10.73
N VAL A 234 -4.30 9.81 10.07
CA VAL A 234 -4.25 9.67 8.59
C VAL A 234 -4.77 10.94 7.91
N ARG A 235 -5.89 11.50 8.39
CA ARG A 235 -6.47 12.74 7.87
C ARG A 235 -5.55 13.95 8.13
N ASP A 236 -5.13 14.13 9.36
CA ASP A 236 -4.41 15.34 9.80
C ASP A 236 -2.99 15.45 9.21
N LEU A 237 -2.40 14.32 8.85
CA LEU A 237 -1.15 14.27 8.09
C LEU A 237 -1.35 14.43 6.58
N HIS A 238 -2.57 14.63 6.09
CA HIS A 238 -2.89 14.78 4.67
C HIS A 238 -2.25 13.70 3.79
N LEU A 239 -2.33 12.43 4.23
CA LEU A 239 -1.76 11.32 3.48
C LEU A 239 -2.49 11.15 2.14
N ALA A 240 -1.73 10.88 1.08
CA ALA A 240 -2.30 10.73 -0.26
C ALA A 240 -3.24 9.52 -0.37
N ALA A 241 -2.95 8.44 0.34
CA ALA A 241 -3.84 7.29 0.46
C ALA A 241 -3.57 6.47 1.72
N VAL A 242 -4.57 5.65 2.08
CA VAL A 242 -4.48 4.66 3.14
C VAL A 242 -4.94 3.28 2.65
N LYS A 243 -4.24 2.26 3.09
CA LYS A 243 -4.59 0.85 2.94
C LYS A 243 -5.04 0.32 4.29
N ILE A 244 -6.33 0.02 4.42
CA ILE A 244 -6.92 -0.49 5.65
C ILE A 244 -6.98 -2.02 5.55
N HIS A 245 -6.42 -2.72 6.53
CA HIS A 245 -6.44 -4.19 6.58
C HIS A 245 -7.21 -4.65 7.81
N PRO A 246 -8.05 -5.70 7.71
CA PRO A 246 -8.44 -6.43 8.90
C PRO A 246 -7.20 -7.09 9.50
N LEU A 247 -7.12 -7.15 10.83
CA LEU A 247 -6.22 -8.12 11.43
C LEU A 247 -6.62 -9.52 10.95
N HIS A 248 -5.68 -10.20 10.34
CA HIS A 248 -5.87 -11.59 9.92
C HIS A 248 -4.68 -12.44 10.40
N ILE A 249 -4.99 -13.60 10.89
CA ILE A 249 -4.03 -14.52 11.46
C ILE A 249 -3.50 -15.43 10.36
N VAL A 250 -2.20 -15.41 10.17
CA VAL A 250 -1.52 -16.24 9.17
C VAL A 250 -0.54 -17.21 9.83
N ALA A 251 -0.42 -18.38 9.25
CA ALA A 251 0.46 -19.43 9.73
C ALA A 251 1.91 -18.95 9.85
N GLY A 252 2.61 -19.43 10.88
CA GLY A 252 4.02 -19.13 11.13
C GLY A 252 4.28 -17.76 11.77
N THR A 253 3.26 -17.13 12.35
CA THR A 253 3.40 -15.89 13.13
C THR A 253 3.24 -16.16 14.63
N VAL A 254 3.74 -15.24 15.47
CA VAL A 254 3.49 -15.29 16.92
C VAL A 254 1.99 -15.19 17.20
N MET A 255 1.29 -14.28 16.52
CA MET A 255 -0.17 -14.16 16.67
C MET A 255 -0.94 -15.43 16.29
N ALA A 256 -0.40 -16.30 15.45
CA ALA A 256 -1.02 -17.60 15.18
C ALA A 256 -0.96 -18.54 16.40
N GLN A 257 0.10 -18.46 17.19
CA GLN A 257 0.24 -19.20 18.44
C GLN A 257 -0.72 -18.66 19.50
N ASP A 258 -0.73 -17.34 19.70
CA ASP A 258 -1.60 -16.66 20.66
C ASP A 258 -3.09 -16.88 20.32
N PHE A 259 -3.45 -16.84 19.03
CA PHE A 259 -4.80 -17.16 18.58
C PHE A 259 -5.19 -18.61 18.84
N SER A 260 -4.28 -19.54 18.62
CA SER A 260 -4.50 -20.97 18.91
C SER A 260 -4.64 -21.25 20.40
N ALA A 261 -3.99 -20.43 21.25
CA ALA A 261 -4.13 -20.47 22.69
C ALA A 261 -5.42 -19.80 23.22
N GLY A 262 -6.19 -19.14 22.33
CA GLY A 262 -7.41 -18.43 22.69
C GLY A 262 -7.17 -17.05 23.31
N GLU A 263 -5.97 -16.51 23.18
CA GLU A 263 -5.57 -15.21 23.75
C GLU A 263 -5.94 -14.02 22.87
N ILE A 264 -6.22 -14.27 21.58
CA ILE A 264 -6.62 -13.23 20.62
C ILE A 264 -8.08 -13.42 20.22
N LYS A 265 -8.91 -12.38 20.45
CA LYS A 265 -10.25 -12.26 19.91
C LYS A 265 -10.20 -11.38 18.66
N LEU A 266 -10.63 -11.90 17.53
CA LEU A 266 -10.78 -11.12 16.29
C LEU A 266 -12.14 -10.42 16.24
N LEU A 267 -12.18 -9.29 15.54
CA LEU A 267 -13.45 -8.67 15.17
C LEU A 267 -14.25 -9.62 14.24
N ASP A 268 -15.56 -9.63 14.43
CA ASP A 268 -16.42 -10.26 13.45
C ASP A 268 -16.60 -9.38 12.20
N PHE A 269 -17.32 -9.88 11.21
CA PHE A 269 -17.51 -9.20 9.94
C PHE A 269 -18.23 -7.84 10.09
N GLU A 270 -19.27 -7.77 10.93
CA GLU A 270 -20.05 -6.56 11.15
C GLU A 270 -19.27 -5.52 11.97
N GLU A 271 -18.58 -5.96 13.01
CA GLU A 271 -17.70 -5.11 13.82
C GLU A 271 -16.60 -4.47 12.97
N TYR A 272 -15.95 -5.27 12.09
CA TYR A 272 -14.93 -4.77 11.19
C TYR A 272 -15.49 -3.75 10.19
N CYS A 273 -16.59 -4.08 9.51
CA CYS A 273 -17.20 -3.16 8.54
C CYS A 273 -17.66 -1.85 9.19
N ALA A 274 -18.18 -1.91 10.41
CA ALA A 274 -18.57 -0.73 11.17
C ALA A 274 -17.33 0.15 11.51
N ALA A 275 -16.23 -0.47 11.95
CA ALA A 275 -15.00 0.24 12.24
C ALA A 275 -14.44 0.93 10.98
N VAL A 276 -14.40 0.23 9.84
CA VAL A 276 -13.93 0.79 8.55
C VAL A 276 -14.81 1.94 8.10
N ALA A 277 -16.15 1.83 8.22
CA ALA A 277 -17.07 2.90 7.86
C ALA A 277 -16.84 4.17 8.70
N GLU A 278 -16.65 4.03 10.02
CA GLU A 278 -16.35 5.16 10.90
C GLU A 278 -14.97 5.78 10.57
N MET A 279 -13.96 4.97 10.30
CA MET A 279 -12.64 5.48 9.87
C MET A 279 -12.77 6.27 8.56
N ILE A 280 -13.48 5.77 7.57
CA ILE A 280 -13.68 6.45 6.27
C ILE A 280 -14.39 7.80 6.46
N LYS A 281 -15.40 7.90 7.32
CA LYS A 281 -16.08 9.17 7.64
C LYS A 281 -15.09 10.21 8.22
N ILE A 282 -14.17 9.78 9.07
CA ILE A 282 -13.15 10.66 9.67
C ILE A 282 -12.07 11.04 8.65
N ILE A 283 -11.59 10.09 7.86
CA ILE A 283 -10.55 10.30 6.84
C ILE A 283 -11.04 11.27 5.77
N GLY A 284 -12.33 11.18 5.39
CA GLY A 284 -12.94 12.04 4.37
C GLY A 284 -12.49 11.68 2.95
N THR A 285 -12.67 12.63 2.02
CA THR A 285 -12.46 12.41 0.59
C THR A 285 -11.10 12.89 0.06
N GLU A 286 -10.30 13.57 0.87
CA GLU A 286 -8.98 14.06 0.43
C GLU A 286 -7.92 12.97 0.41
N THR A 287 -8.03 11.98 1.30
CA THR A 287 -7.17 10.79 1.32
C THR A 287 -7.85 9.66 0.55
N ALA A 288 -7.16 9.10 -0.43
CA ALA A 288 -7.68 7.98 -1.20
C ALA A 288 -7.66 6.67 -0.40
N ILE A 289 -8.68 5.84 -0.57
CA ILE A 289 -8.73 4.50 0.03
C ILE A 289 -8.23 3.47 -0.99
N GLU A 290 -7.12 2.79 -0.67
CA GLU A 290 -6.55 1.78 -1.57
C GLU A 290 -7.36 0.48 -1.51
N ARG A 291 -7.64 0.01 -0.32
CA ARG A 291 -8.52 -1.14 -0.04
C ARG A 291 -8.85 -1.21 1.45
N PHE A 292 -9.84 -2.00 1.76
CA PHE A 292 -10.21 -2.39 3.14
C PHE A 292 -10.55 -3.88 3.26
N SER A 293 -9.88 -4.71 2.46
CA SER A 293 -9.91 -6.19 2.56
C SER A 293 -8.51 -6.72 2.79
N GLY A 294 -8.39 -7.90 3.39
CA GLY A 294 -7.15 -8.66 3.51
C GLY A 294 -6.85 -9.49 2.26
N GLU A 295 -5.61 -9.83 2.05
CA GLU A 295 -5.18 -10.80 1.04
C GLU A 295 -4.14 -11.73 1.66
N SER A 296 -4.41 -13.02 1.63
CA SER A 296 -3.47 -14.08 2.03
C SER A 296 -3.81 -15.34 1.24
N PRO A 297 -2.82 -16.16 0.84
CA PRO A 297 -3.08 -17.48 0.30
C PRO A 297 -3.93 -18.29 1.28
N SER A 298 -4.91 -19.05 0.75
CA SER A 298 -5.86 -19.80 1.58
C SER A 298 -5.20 -20.82 2.49
N GLU A 299 -4.07 -21.38 2.07
CA GLU A 299 -3.27 -22.34 2.83
C GLU A 299 -2.52 -21.71 4.03
N MET A 300 -2.37 -20.38 4.03
CA MET A 300 -1.70 -19.65 5.12
C MET A 300 -2.69 -18.92 6.04
N LEU A 301 -3.89 -18.60 5.55
CA LEU A 301 -4.90 -17.88 6.32
C LEU A 301 -5.55 -18.80 7.36
N LEU A 302 -5.43 -18.47 8.64
CA LEU A 302 -6.08 -19.20 9.73
C LEU A 302 -7.41 -18.55 10.12
N ALA A 303 -7.48 -17.22 10.20
CA ALA A 303 -8.68 -16.45 10.55
C ALA A 303 -8.51 -14.96 10.21
N PRO A 304 -9.61 -14.19 10.04
CA PRO A 304 -10.97 -14.67 9.85
C PRO A 304 -11.23 -15.09 8.40
N ASN A 305 -12.16 -16.02 8.19
CA ASN A 305 -12.44 -16.57 6.86
C ASN A 305 -12.93 -15.52 5.85
N TRP A 306 -13.63 -14.48 6.32
CA TRP A 306 -14.20 -13.43 5.49
C TRP A 306 -13.18 -12.37 5.02
N CYS A 307 -11.93 -12.36 5.52
CA CYS A 307 -11.02 -11.23 5.26
C CYS A 307 -10.73 -11.01 3.77
N GLY A 308 -10.81 -12.04 2.95
CA GLY A 308 -10.64 -12.00 1.48
C GLY A 308 -11.93 -11.74 0.70
N GLU A 309 -13.09 -11.67 1.34
CA GLU A 309 -14.41 -11.46 0.71
C GLU A 309 -14.61 -10.00 0.30
N ARG A 310 -13.73 -9.50 -0.55
CA ARG A 310 -13.62 -8.09 -0.92
C ARG A 310 -14.95 -7.44 -1.28
N ASP A 311 -15.70 -8.05 -2.18
CA ASP A 311 -16.94 -7.44 -2.70
C ASP A 311 -18.03 -7.38 -1.62
N ARG A 312 -18.07 -8.36 -0.73
CA ARG A 312 -18.98 -8.39 0.42
C ARG A 312 -18.63 -7.30 1.43
N ILE A 313 -17.33 -7.12 1.72
CA ILE A 313 -16.85 -6.05 2.63
C ILE A 313 -17.19 -4.67 2.02
N ILE A 314 -16.91 -4.46 0.73
CA ILE A 314 -17.23 -3.21 0.03
C ILE A 314 -18.72 -2.90 0.14
N ALA A 315 -19.58 -3.85 -0.23
CA ALA A 315 -21.03 -3.66 -0.21
C ALA A 315 -21.53 -3.29 1.19
N LYS A 316 -21.02 -3.94 2.24
CA LYS A 316 -21.42 -3.64 3.62
C LYS A 316 -20.93 -2.27 4.09
N VAL A 317 -19.70 -1.92 3.81
CA VAL A 317 -19.14 -0.60 4.16
C VAL A 317 -19.91 0.52 3.44
N GLU A 318 -20.20 0.38 2.16
CA GLU A 318 -21.01 1.35 1.39
C GLU A 318 -22.43 1.48 1.97
N GLU A 319 -23.05 0.36 2.37
CA GLU A 319 -24.35 0.38 3.06
C GLU A 319 -24.28 1.23 4.34
N LEU A 320 -23.24 1.01 5.16
CA LEU A 320 -23.05 1.73 6.43
C LEU A 320 -22.73 3.22 6.23
N LEU A 321 -21.99 3.56 5.20
CA LEU A 321 -21.66 4.94 4.84
C LEU A 321 -22.92 5.69 4.31
N SER A 322 -23.85 4.98 3.70
CA SER A 322 -25.11 5.56 3.16
C SER A 322 -26.17 5.81 4.22
N ARG A 323 -26.04 5.22 5.41
CA ARG A 323 -26.95 5.46 6.53
C ARG A 323 -26.69 6.87 7.11
N LYS A 324 -27.73 7.73 7.09
CA LYS A 324 -27.71 9.08 7.68
C LYS A 324 -27.66 9.04 9.20
#